data_95111f2f9f514500ffc712d800621be0
#
_entry.id   95111f2f9f514500ffc712d800621be0
#
_cell.length_a   1.000
_cell.length_b   1.000
_cell.length_c   1.000
_cell.angle_alpha   90.00
_cell.angle_beta   90.00
_cell.angle_gamma   90.00
#
_symmetry.space_group_name_H-M   'P 1'
#
loop_
_entity.id
_entity.type
_entity.pdbx_description
1 polymer ?
#
loop_
_entity_poly.entity_id
_entity_poly.type
_entity_poly.pdbx_seq_one_letter_code
_entity_poly.pdbx_strand_id
1 'polypeptide(L)'
;MENRKAGEFFITSISLTNQHKESVEISKLITGFRMYESIFKKYCTAEIHFIDGLNLIKNFRFTGQEYVRIAVKMKVGIGEKADNLDSVDKVFRVYKAGSVKRLNDTTQAYVLNLCDPHMFSCERKRVSKVLRGSYDKMLQNILVEDAKIPPSEFDQWESTVPENHQMIVPNWKISKFID
;
A
#
# COMPACT_ATOMS: atom_id res chain seq x y z
N MET A 1 -22.79 -18.55 -22.65
CA MET A 1 -22.56 -18.29 -21.20
C MET A 1 -21.07 -18.43 -20.97
N GLU A 2 -20.34 -17.33 -20.78
CA GLU A 2 -18.93 -17.41 -20.42
C GLU A 2 -18.78 -18.02 -19.03
N ASN A 3 -17.97 -19.06 -18.91
CA ASN A 3 -17.60 -19.67 -17.65
C ASN A 3 -16.77 -18.67 -16.82
N ARG A 4 -17.43 -17.92 -15.95
CA ARG A 4 -16.80 -16.94 -15.07
C ARG A 4 -16.11 -17.69 -13.94
N LYS A 5 -14.78 -17.51 -13.83
CA LYS A 5 -14.00 -18.06 -12.71
C LYS A 5 -14.04 -17.10 -11.54
N ALA A 6 -14.22 -17.63 -10.33
CA ALA A 6 -14.08 -16.83 -9.12
C ALA A 6 -12.65 -16.22 -9.06
N GLY A 7 -12.56 -14.91 -8.74
CA GLY A 7 -11.28 -14.22 -8.67
C GLY A 7 -10.83 -13.54 -9.97
N GLU A 8 -11.68 -13.41 -10.98
CA GLU A 8 -11.38 -12.59 -12.16
C GLU A 8 -11.33 -11.12 -11.77
N PHE A 9 -10.24 -10.46 -12.10
CA PHE A 9 -10.06 -9.03 -11.92
C PHE A 9 -9.53 -8.39 -13.21
N PHE A 10 -9.79 -7.10 -13.36
CA PHE A 10 -9.28 -6.30 -14.47
C PHE A 10 -8.38 -5.20 -13.92
N ILE A 11 -7.16 -5.13 -14.43
CA ILE A 11 -6.27 -4.01 -14.16
C ILE A 11 -6.80 -2.82 -14.94
N THR A 12 -7.26 -1.79 -14.24
CA THR A 12 -7.71 -0.54 -14.85
C THR A 12 -6.53 0.34 -15.21
N SER A 13 -5.63 0.55 -14.24
CA SER A 13 -4.38 1.28 -14.45
C SER A 13 -3.37 0.92 -13.35
N ILE A 14 -2.11 0.87 -13.70
CA ILE A 14 -1.01 0.84 -12.74
C ILE A 14 0.01 1.86 -13.17
N SER A 15 0.19 2.89 -12.35
CA SER A 15 1.12 3.98 -12.61
C SER A 15 2.22 4.04 -11.57
N LEU A 16 3.42 4.29 -12.05
CA LEU A 16 4.62 4.51 -11.24
C LEU A 16 4.95 6.00 -11.23
N THR A 17 5.07 6.59 -10.05
CA THR A 17 5.35 8.02 -9.87
C THR A 17 6.64 8.19 -9.08
N ASN A 18 7.56 9.02 -9.59
CA ASN A 18 8.83 9.30 -8.91
C ASN A 18 8.71 10.49 -7.94
N GLN A 19 9.81 10.79 -7.25
CA GLN A 19 9.91 11.93 -6.32
C GLN A 19 9.66 13.30 -6.96
N HIS A 20 9.86 13.44 -8.28
CA HIS A 20 9.63 14.65 -9.05
C HIS A 20 8.19 14.78 -9.54
N LYS A 21 7.30 13.85 -9.13
CA LYS A 21 5.90 13.73 -9.57
C LYS A 21 5.74 13.40 -11.06
N GLU A 22 6.78 12.89 -11.69
CA GLU A 22 6.66 12.31 -13.02
C GLU A 22 6.02 10.94 -12.91
N SER A 23 5.00 10.68 -13.71
CA SER A 23 4.23 9.44 -13.67
C SER A 23 4.29 8.71 -15.01
N VAL A 24 4.50 7.41 -14.93
CA VAL A 24 4.54 6.51 -16.10
C VAL A 24 3.54 5.39 -15.90
N GLU A 25 2.71 5.14 -16.90
CA GLU A 25 1.79 4.01 -16.92
C GLU A 25 2.55 2.73 -17.24
N ILE A 26 2.48 1.75 -16.33
CA ILE A 26 3.24 0.49 -16.44
C ILE A 26 2.36 -0.74 -16.60
N SER A 27 1.03 -0.60 -16.70
CA SER A 27 0.08 -1.73 -16.79
C SER A 27 0.44 -2.72 -17.90
N LYS A 28 0.93 -2.22 -19.04
CA LYS A 28 1.29 -3.07 -20.21
C LYS A 28 2.60 -3.84 -20.02
N LEU A 29 3.41 -3.46 -19.05
CA LEU A 29 4.70 -4.09 -18.76
C LEU A 29 4.59 -5.17 -17.70
N ILE A 30 3.42 -5.30 -17.08
CA ILE A 30 3.18 -6.17 -15.93
C ILE A 30 2.90 -7.59 -16.42
N THR A 31 3.64 -8.55 -15.86
CA THR A 31 3.46 -9.98 -16.10
C THR A 31 2.79 -10.71 -14.94
N GLY A 32 2.80 -10.11 -13.77
CA GLY A 32 2.15 -10.64 -12.58
C GLY A 32 2.01 -9.59 -11.49
N PHE A 33 0.94 -9.71 -10.73
CA PHE A 33 0.61 -8.84 -9.62
C PHE A 33 0.06 -9.68 -8.47
N ARG A 34 0.49 -9.37 -7.26
CA ARG A 34 -0.01 -9.97 -6.01
C ARG A 34 -0.16 -8.88 -4.97
N MET A 35 -1.27 -8.88 -4.27
CA MET A 35 -1.53 -8.00 -3.14
C MET A 35 -1.86 -8.85 -1.92
N TYR A 36 -1.29 -8.51 -0.78
CA TYR A 36 -1.43 -9.22 0.48
C TYR A 36 -2.03 -8.29 1.51
N GLU A 37 -3.24 -8.57 1.89
CA GLU A 37 -3.97 -7.87 2.94
C GLU A 37 -4.41 -8.87 4.00
N SER A 38 -4.27 -8.53 5.27
CA SER A 38 -4.63 -9.40 6.38
C SER A 38 -4.95 -8.55 7.61
N ILE A 39 -6.01 -8.90 8.31
CA ILE A 39 -6.37 -8.28 9.60
C ILE A 39 -5.31 -8.51 10.70
N PHE A 40 -4.42 -9.48 10.50
CA PHE A 40 -3.33 -9.79 11.43
C PHE A 40 -2.02 -9.08 11.07
N LYS A 41 -2.01 -8.27 10.01
CA LYS A 41 -0.84 -7.50 9.59
C LYS A 41 -1.17 -6.02 9.54
N LYS A 42 -0.30 -5.20 10.07
CA LYS A 42 -0.46 -3.74 10.15
C LYS A 42 -0.52 -3.05 8.78
N TYR A 43 0.17 -3.62 7.81
CA TYR A 43 0.36 -2.98 6.51
C TYR A 43 -0.01 -3.92 5.37
N CYS A 44 -0.68 -3.37 4.39
CA CYS A 44 -0.85 -4.02 3.12
C CYS A 44 0.48 -4.03 2.35
N THR A 45 0.76 -5.13 1.67
CA THR A 45 1.95 -5.27 0.83
C THR A 45 1.55 -5.78 -0.54
N ALA A 46 2.36 -5.47 -1.55
CA ALA A 46 2.13 -5.97 -2.89
C ALA A 46 3.45 -6.29 -3.61
N GLU A 47 3.35 -7.12 -4.64
CA GLU A 47 4.45 -7.45 -5.53
C GLU A 47 3.99 -7.27 -6.97
N ILE A 48 4.79 -6.60 -7.76
CA ILE A 48 4.59 -6.43 -9.19
C ILE A 48 5.77 -7.05 -9.92
N HIS A 49 5.47 -8.00 -10.78
CA HIS A 49 6.44 -8.60 -11.69
C HIS A 49 6.28 -7.95 -13.04
N PHE A 50 7.35 -7.46 -13.62
CA PHE A 50 7.24 -6.86 -14.93
C PHE A 50 8.49 -7.02 -15.78
N ILE A 51 8.29 -6.83 -17.08
CA ILE A 51 9.33 -6.86 -18.10
C ILE A 51 9.56 -5.44 -18.59
N ASP A 52 10.73 -4.92 -18.33
CA ASP A 52 11.14 -3.57 -18.63
C ASP A 52 11.93 -3.52 -19.94
N GLY A 53 11.29 -3.07 -21.00
CA GLY A 53 11.92 -2.72 -22.28
C GLY A 53 12.23 -1.23 -22.40
N LEU A 54 11.84 -0.41 -21.43
CA LEU A 54 12.03 1.05 -21.40
C LEU A 54 13.24 1.48 -20.59
N ASN A 55 13.90 0.51 -19.95
CA ASN A 55 15.02 0.75 -19.04
C ASN A 55 14.65 1.70 -17.89
N LEU A 56 13.49 1.46 -17.27
CA LEU A 56 12.92 2.31 -16.22
C LEU A 56 13.85 2.43 -15.02
N ILE A 57 14.55 1.34 -14.63
CA ILE A 57 15.50 1.39 -13.52
C ILE A 57 16.53 2.50 -13.72
N LYS A 58 17.02 2.68 -14.95
CA LYS A 58 18.02 3.68 -15.28
C LYS A 58 17.41 5.06 -15.52
N ASN A 59 16.34 5.11 -16.30
CA ASN A 59 15.76 6.36 -16.78
C ASN A 59 14.93 7.04 -15.67
N PHE A 60 14.23 6.24 -14.86
CA PHE A 60 13.36 6.72 -13.78
C PHE A 60 14.10 6.93 -12.46
N ARG A 61 15.35 6.46 -12.35
CA ARG A 61 16.24 6.63 -11.19
C ARG A 61 15.58 6.27 -9.87
N PHE A 62 15.30 4.98 -9.67
CA PHE A 62 14.70 4.48 -8.43
C PHE A 62 15.52 4.89 -7.21
N THR A 63 14.92 5.62 -6.30
CA THR A 63 15.52 6.14 -5.06
C THR A 63 14.90 5.52 -3.80
N GLY A 64 13.82 4.75 -3.94
CA GLY A 64 13.00 4.25 -2.84
C GLY A 64 11.97 5.27 -2.34
N GLN A 65 11.70 6.29 -3.15
CA GLN A 65 10.67 7.31 -2.89
C GLN A 65 9.54 7.25 -3.92
N GLU A 66 9.57 6.24 -4.76
CA GLU A 66 8.57 6.02 -5.79
C GLU A 66 7.28 5.48 -5.18
N TYR A 67 6.18 5.91 -5.78
CA TYR A 67 4.84 5.44 -5.46
C TYR A 67 4.25 4.70 -6.66
N VAL A 68 3.51 3.64 -6.37
CA VAL A 68 2.75 2.90 -7.35
C VAL A 68 1.28 2.99 -6.97
N ARG A 69 0.47 3.57 -7.85
CA ARG A 69 -0.98 3.53 -7.73
C ARG A 69 -1.50 2.33 -8.51
N ILE A 70 -2.30 1.53 -7.87
CA ILE A 70 -2.89 0.30 -8.43
C ILE A 70 -4.40 0.46 -8.41
N ALA A 71 -5.00 0.56 -9.58
CA ALA A 71 -6.43 0.58 -9.78
C ALA A 71 -6.87 -0.71 -10.48
N VAL A 72 -7.64 -1.53 -9.77
CA VAL A 72 -8.20 -2.80 -10.27
C VAL A 72 -9.68 -2.85 -10.00
N LYS A 73 -10.42 -3.50 -10.89
CA LYS A 73 -11.85 -3.80 -10.71
C LYS A 73 -12.01 -5.31 -10.57
N MET A 74 -12.71 -5.72 -9.54
CA MET A 74 -13.02 -7.12 -9.30
C MET A 74 -14.46 -7.41 -9.69
N LYS A 75 -14.71 -8.54 -10.34
CA LYS A 75 -16.06 -9.04 -10.55
C LYS A 75 -16.56 -9.69 -9.27
N VAL A 76 -17.55 -9.12 -8.62
CA VAL A 76 -18.19 -9.68 -7.43
C VAL A 76 -19.49 -10.37 -7.85
N GLY A 77 -19.62 -11.65 -7.47
CA GLY A 77 -20.88 -12.39 -7.49
C GLY A 77 -21.29 -13.07 -8.79
N ILE A 78 -22.05 -14.15 -8.63
CA ILE A 78 -22.77 -14.83 -9.70
C ILE A 78 -24.14 -14.14 -9.83
N GLY A 79 -24.35 -13.40 -10.91
CA GLY A 79 -25.69 -12.85 -11.25
C GLY A 79 -25.88 -11.34 -11.06
N GLU A 80 -24.91 -10.61 -10.54
CA GLU A 80 -25.01 -9.16 -10.44
C GLU A 80 -24.66 -8.47 -11.78
N LYS A 81 -25.38 -7.37 -12.06
CA LYS A 81 -25.13 -6.53 -13.24
C LYS A 81 -23.71 -6.00 -13.19
N ALA A 82 -23.09 -5.83 -14.34
CA ALA A 82 -21.69 -5.38 -14.49
C ALA A 82 -21.36 -4.02 -13.84
N ASP A 83 -22.36 -3.34 -13.30
CA ASP A 83 -22.25 -2.01 -12.71
C ASP A 83 -21.79 -2.05 -11.22
N ASN A 84 -21.85 -3.21 -10.54
CA ASN A 84 -21.39 -3.38 -9.16
C ASN A 84 -20.03 -4.10 -9.12
N LEU A 85 -19.01 -3.49 -9.71
CA LEU A 85 -17.65 -3.98 -9.62
C LEU A 85 -16.98 -3.32 -8.43
N ASP A 86 -16.59 -4.12 -7.42
CA ASP A 86 -15.73 -3.61 -6.38
C ASP A 86 -14.41 -3.15 -6.99
N SER A 87 -14.09 -1.90 -6.76
CA SER A 87 -12.85 -1.30 -7.24
C SER A 87 -11.87 -1.13 -6.09
N VAL A 88 -10.66 -1.62 -6.30
CA VAL A 88 -9.53 -1.35 -5.40
C VAL A 88 -8.68 -0.27 -6.06
N ASP A 89 -8.52 0.85 -5.38
CA ASP A 89 -7.62 1.94 -5.80
C ASP A 89 -6.71 2.25 -4.60
N LYS A 90 -5.51 1.69 -4.64
CA LYS A 90 -4.54 1.82 -3.55
C LYS A 90 -3.22 2.39 -4.05
N VAL A 91 -2.62 3.24 -3.23
CA VAL A 91 -1.27 3.77 -3.45
C VAL A 91 -0.30 3.02 -2.55
N PHE A 92 0.78 2.55 -3.13
CA PHE A 92 1.85 1.87 -2.44
C PHE A 92 3.15 2.63 -2.60
N ARG A 93 4.08 2.40 -1.71
CA ARG A 93 5.46 2.86 -1.84
C ARG A 93 6.38 1.71 -2.22
N VAL A 94 7.28 1.95 -3.16
CA VAL A 94 8.31 0.98 -3.53
C VAL A 94 9.35 0.95 -2.41
N TYR A 95 9.60 -0.23 -1.82
CA TYR A 95 10.63 -0.37 -0.81
C TYR A 95 11.80 -1.24 -1.26
N LYS A 96 11.61 -2.03 -2.31
CA LYS A 96 12.65 -2.89 -2.84
C LYS A 96 12.39 -3.19 -4.32
N ALA A 97 13.40 -3.03 -5.15
CA ALA A 97 13.47 -3.64 -6.47
C ALA A 97 14.39 -4.86 -6.37
N GLY A 98 13.88 -6.01 -6.75
CA GLY A 98 14.60 -7.27 -6.59
C GLY A 98 14.43 -8.20 -7.77
N SER A 99 15.16 -9.33 -7.72
CA SER A 99 15.08 -10.39 -8.74
C SER A 99 15.35 -9.88 -10.16
N VAL A 100 16.25 -8.90 -10.30
CA VAL A 100 16.60 -8.33 -11.61
C VAL A 100 17.27 -9.39 -12.45
N LYS A 101 16.66 -9.72 -13.58
CA LYS A 101 17.16 -10.68 -14.56
C LYS A 101 17.20 -10.03 -15.93
N ARG A 102 18.36 -9.97 -16.54
CA ARG A 102 18.49 -9.54 -17.93
C ARG A 102 17.99 -10.65 -18.85
N LEU A 103 17.03 -10.34 -19.68
CA LEU A 103 16.45 -11.28 -20.67
C LEU A 103 17.19 -11.20 -21.99
N ASN A 104 17.52 -9.98 -22.42
CA ASN A 104 18.31 -9.69 -23.61
C ASN A 104 19.02 -8.34 -23.45
N ASP A 105 19.62 -7.81 -24.51
CA ASP A 105 20.40 -6.57 -24.47
C ASP A 105 19.58 -5.32 -24.13
N THR A 106 18.28 -5.33 -24.37
CA THR A 106 17.37 -4.20 -24.19
C THR A 106 16.31 -4.42 -23.13
N THR A 107 16.16 -5.65 -22.63
CA THR A 107 15.02 -6.02 -21.80
C THR A 107 15.45 -6.68 -20.50
N GLN A 108 14.86 -6.24 -19.40
CA GLN A 108 15.08 -6.79 -18.07
C GLN A 108 13.75 -7.19 -17.43
N ALA A 109 13.78 -8.25 -16.64
CA ALA A 109 12.65 -8.61 -15.78
C ALA A 109 13.03 -8.38 -14.33
N TYR A 110 12.14 -7.84 -13.53
CA TYR A 110 12.35 -7.65 -12.10
C TYR A 110 11.03 -7.54 -11.32
N VAL A 111 11.15 -7.57 -10.01
CA VAL A 111 10.04 -7.50 -9.08
C VAL A 111 10.15 -6.22 -8.27
N LEU A 112 9.11 -5.41 -8.28
CA LEU A 112 8.93 -4.33 -7.32
C LEU A 112 8.15 -4.84 -6.11
N ASN A 113 8.76 -4.73 -4.95
CA ASN A 113 8.10 -5.00 -3.69
C ASN A 113 7.58 -3.69 -3.14
N LEU A 114 6.30 -3.70 -2.80
CA LEU A 114 5.51 -2.54 -2.44
C LEU A 114 4.96 -2.69 -1.03
N CYS A 115 4.87 -1.60 -0.32
CA CYS A 115 4.24 -1.57 1.00
C CYS A 115 3.36 -0.32 1.14
N ASP A 116 2.48 -0.36 2.13
CA ASP A 116 1.71 0.79 2.55
C ASP A 116 2.62 2.00 2.76
N PRO A 117 2.28 3.21 2.26
CA PRO A 117 3.09 4.40 2.39
C PRO A 117 3.42 4.77 3.84
N HIS A 118 2.51 4.47 4.78
CA HIS A 118 2.64 4.81 6.19
C HIS A 118 3.61 3.89 6.94
N MET A 119 3.93 2.72 6.38
CA MET A 119 4.86 1.78 7.00
C MET A 119 6.19 2.45 7.39
N PHE A 120 6.74 3.28 6.51
CA PHE A 120 8.01 3.95 6.79
C PHE A 120 7.90 4.95 7.93
N SER A 121 6.82 5.71 8.00
CA SER A 121 6.57 6.66 9.09
C SER A 121 6.44 5.94 10.43
N CYS A 122 5.66 4.87 10.48
CA CYS A 122 5.41 4.11 11.69
C CYS A 122 6.63 3.30 12.16
N GLU A 123 7.44 2.78 11.23
CA GLU A 123 8.64 2.02 11.57
C GLU A 123 9.83 2.89 11.98
N ARG A 124 9.91 4.11 11.48
CA ARG A 124 11.06 5.01 11.75
C ARG A 124 10.84 5.91 12.95
N LYS A 125 9.62 6.38 13.16
CA LYS A 125 9.32 7.31 14.25
C LYS A 125 9.15 6.59 15.58
N ARG A 126 9.69 7.23 16.62
CA ARG A 126 9.56 6.80 18.01
C ARG A 126 8.81 7.87 18.78
N VAL A 127 7.97 7.44 19.70
CA VAL A 127 7.14 8.31 20.53
C VAL A 127 7.47 8.07 22.00
N SER A 128 7.61 9.16 22.74
CA SER A 128 7.78 9.15 24.18
C SER A 128 6.86 10.18 24.77
N LYS A 129 5.67 9.75 25.22
CA LYS A 129 4.67 10.64 25.82
C LYS A 129 3.68 9.87 26.69
N VAL A 130 2.97 10.63 27.53
CA VAL A 130 1.84 10.13 28.30
C VAL A 130 0.57 10.38 27.50
N LEU A 131 -0.20 9.34 27.27
CA LEU A 131 -1.51 9.40 26.64
C LEU A 131 -2.60 9.26 27.68
N ARG A 132 -3.70 9.97 27.49
CA ARG A 132 -4.88 9.92 28.36
C ARG A 132 -6.14 9.92 27.50
N GLY A 133 -7.14 9.13 27.90
CA GLY A 133 -8.44 9.03 27.21
C GLY A 133 -8.80 7.58 26.88
N SER A 134 -9.71 7.39 25.96
CA SER A 134 -10.06 6.08 25.40
C SER A 134 -8.97 5.60 24.44
N TYR A 135 -8.86 4.29 24.24
CA TYR A 135 -7.83 3.70 23.36
C TYR A 135 -7.89 4.21 21.92
N ASP A 136 -9.09 4.39 21.39
CA ASP A 136 -9.31 4.98 20.06
C ASP A 136 -8.71 6.38 19.95
N LYS A 137 -8.94 7.26 20.94
CA LYS A 137 -8.36 8.61 20.98
C LYS A 137 -6.85 8.61 21.13
N MET A 138 -6.32 7.68 21.93
CA MET A 138 -4.87 7.53 22.07
C MET A 138 -4.22 7.08 20.77
N LEU A 139 -4.83 6.11 20.07
CA LEU A 139 -4.37 5.62 18.77
C LEU A 139 -4.46 6.73 17.72
N GLN A 140 -5.59 7.41 17.64
CA GLN A 140 -5.78 8.53 16.72
C GLN A 140 -4.73 9.63 16.94
N ASN A 141 -4.47 10.00 18.21
CA ASN A 141 -3.45 10.98 18.52
C ASN A 141 -2.07 10.57 17.98
N ILE A 142 -1.65 9.34 18.17
CA ILE A 142 -0.35 8.86 17.67
C ILE A 142 -0.33 8.80 16.13
N LEU A 143 -1.39 8.32 15.50
CA LEU A 143 -1.42 8.19 14.05
C LEU A 143 -1.48 9.56 13.36
N VAL A 144 -2.30 10.48 13.86
CA VAL A 144 -2.44 11.81 13.25
C VAL A 144 -1.29 12.73 13.63
N GLU A 145 -0.98 12.82 14.93
CA GLU A 145 0.01 13.80 15.43
C GLU A 145 1.44 13.36 15.18
N ASP A 146 1.73 12.07 15.41
CA ASP A 146 3.10 11.58 15.34
C ASP A 146 3.40 10.94 13.98
N ALA A 147 2.57 10.03 13.48
CA ALA A 147 2.79 9.41 12.18
C ALA A 147 2.47 10.35 11.01
N LYS A 148 1.68 11.40 11.25
CA LYS A 148 1.23 12.36 10.23
C LYS A 148 0.34 11.71 9.16
N ILE A 149 -0.47 10.76 9.56
CA ILE A 149 -1.48 10.15 8.70
C ILE A 149 -2.71 11.08 8.70
N PRO A 150 -3.19 11.52 7.54
CA PRO A 150 -4.35 12.40 7.47
C PRO A 150 -5.60 11.74 8.04
N PRO A 151 -6.42 12.45 8.81
CA PRO A 151 -7.67 11.91 9.34
C PRO A 151 -8.63 11.38 8.26
N SER A 152 -8.54 11.91 7.04
CA SER A 152 -9.34 11.47 5.89
C SER A 152 -9.01 10.07 5.38
N GLU A 153 -7.92 9.48 5.85
CA GLU A 153 -7.55 8.10 5.50
C GLU A 153 -8.15 7.07 6.47
N PHE A 154 -8.87 7.52 7.48
CA PHE A 154 -9.58 6.66 8.42
C PHE A 154 -11.07 6.71 8.10
N ASP A 155 -11.63 5.62 7.57
CA ASP A 155 -13.04 5.57 7.16
C ASP A 155 -14.01 5.64 8.34
N GLN A 156 -13.73 4.91 9.41
CA GLN A 156 -14.56 4.88 10.60
C GLN A 156 -13.75 4.58 11.86
N TRP A 157 -13.96 5.36 12.90
CA TRP A 157 -13.50 5.08 14.24
C TRP A 157 -14.71 4.73 15.12
N GLU A 158 -14.88 3.47 15.41
CA GLU A 158 -15.83 3.07 16.44
C GLU A 158 -15.18 3.17 17.80
N SER A 159 -15.74 4.05 18.66
CA SER A 159 -15.29 4.15 20.03
C SER A 159 -15.81 2.96 20.82
N THR A 160 -14.92 2.12 21.27
CA THR A 160 -15.26 0.86 21.93
C THR A 160 -15.48 1.08 23.37
N VAL A 161 -15.41 1.86 24.17
CA VAL A 161 -15.70 2.08 25.59
C VAL A 161 -15.18 3.45 26.08
N PRO A 162 -16.02 4.27 26.70
CA PRO A 162 -15.62 5.59 27.16
C PRO A 162 -14.85 5.55 28.49
N GLU A 163 -13.93 4.61 28.65
CA GLU A 163 -13.08 4.57 29.84
C GLU A 163 -11.86 5.46 29.67
N ASN A 164 -11.57 6.24 30.72
CA ASN A 164 -10.37 7.05 30.77
C ASN A 164 -9.18 6.20 31.25
N HIS A 165 -8.35 5.83 30.30
CA HIS A 165 -7.09 5.17 30.58
C HIS A 165 -5.92 6.16 30.57
N GLN A 166 -4.84 5.78 31.23
CA GLN A 166 -3.56 6.48 31.12
C GLN A 166 -2.49 5.48 30.73
N MET A 167 -1.77 5.80 29.66
CA MET A 167 -0.68 4.97 29.16
C MET A 167 0.58 5.80 28.98
N ILE A 168 1.70 5.25 29.42
CA ILE A 168 3.03 5.81 29.18
C ILE A 168 3.65 5.08 28.01
N VAL A 169 4.01 5.81 26.96
CA VAL A 169 4.72 5.27 25.78
C VAL A 169 6.20 5.60 25.92
N PRO A 170 7.05 4.63 26.30
CA PRO A 170 8.45 4.89 26.57
C PRO A 170 9.31 4.67 25.32
N ASN A 171 9.44 5.69 24.48
CA ASN A 171 10.28 5.67 23.27
C ASN A 171 10.00 4.46 22.35
N TRP A 172 8.72 4.11 22.17
CA TRP A 172 8.34 3.02 21.29
C TRP A 172 8.26 3.49 19.84
N LYS A 173 8.52 2.59 18.90
CA LYS A 173 8.13 2.79 17.52
C LYS A 173 6.60 2.86 17.45
N ILE A 174 6.08 3.69 16.53
CA ILE A 174 4.62 3.76 16.32
C ILE A 174 4.08 2.39 15.92
N SER A 175 4.79 1.65 15.08
CA SER A 175 4.41 0.30 14.69
C SER A 175 4.22 -0.65 15.88
N LYS A 176 5.05 -0.52 16.93
CA LYS A 176 4.90 -1.31 18.15
C LYS A 176 3.69 -0.91 18.99
N PHE A 177 3.26 0.35 18.88
CA PHE A 177 2.07 0.82 19.59
C PHE A 177 0.77 0.31 18.95
N ILE A 178 0.80 0.06 17.64
CA ILE A 178 -0.36 -0.47 16.89
C ILE A 178 -0.55 -1.98 17.11
N ASP A 179 0.49 -2.72 17.52
CA ASP A 179 0.42 -4.14 17.90
C ASP A 179 -0.33 -4.35 19.20
#